data_0326363792029cc206981f8d6dd8984b
#
_entry.id   0326363792029cc206981f8d6dd8984b
#
_cell.length_a   1.000
_cell.length_b   1.000
_cell.length_c   1.000
_cell.angle_alpha   90.00
_cell.angle_beta   90.00
_cell.angle_gamma   90.00
#
_symmetry.space_group_name_H-M   'P 1'
#
loop_
_entity.id
_entity.type
_entity.pdbx_description
1 polymer ?
#
loop_
_entity_poly.entity_id
_entity_poly.type
_entity_poly.pdbx_seq_one_letter_code
_entity_poly.pdbx_strand_id
1 'polypeptide(L)'
;MNQARVFNPLLLQGVPIWAETLPGLYRRIFPLTMGQWDFTFGVMVKLPLILVSPGIERRGVEFHDLSVSLSVKYDSAILQSGGIPVTVPTTTDQALLAECVRRADGVMLTGGDDINPDLYDKNLPRAVRKTICTSPDGGGRDLRELMLIDETFRQRKPLLAICRGHQLLNVALGGRLIADIRRQIPGALNHQRLDKAGELVHEVSLTAGSLLARIAGKRILRVNSSHHQAVLEPAEPLMATARSSDGIVEAMELRPEAARRMPFVLSVQFHPERLAEQYAEHRAIFLKFVQACVRKFKI
;
A
#
# COMPACT_ATOMS: atom_id res chain seq x y z
N MET A 1 -5.90 -16.31 54.06
CA MET A 1 -6.34 -14.92 53.81
C MET A 1 -6.64 -14.79 52.32
N ASN A 2 -7.93 -14.85 52.01
CA ASN A 2 -8.46 -14.73 50.65
C ASN A 2 -8.50 -13.23 50.27
N GLN A 3 -7.66 -12.82 49.30
CA GLN A 3 -7.87 -11.54 48.63
C GLN A 3 -8.90 -11.76 47.51
N ALA A 4 -10.15 -11.37 47.79
CA ALA A 4 -11.17 -11.24 46.76
C ALA A 4 -10.72 -10.21 45.74
N ARG A 5 -10.56 -10.59 44.48
CA ARG A 5 -10.39 -9.66 43.38
C ARG A 5 -11.68 -8.83 43.26
N VAL A 6 -11.57 -7.56 43.58
CA VAL A 6 -12.66 -6.60 43.40
C VAL A 6 -12.80 -6.40 41.88
N PHE A 7 -13.86 -6.93 41.31
CA PHE A 7 -14.25 -6.68 39.93
C PHE A 7 -14.65 -5.20 39.79
N ASN A 8 -13.94 -4.45 38.93
CA ASN A 8 -14.25 -3.07 38.67
C ASN A 8 -15.49 -2.98 37.73
N PRO A 9 -16.63 -2.42 38.20
CA PRO A 9 -17.86 -2.37 37.41
C PRO A 9 -17.80 -1.53 36.14
N LEU A 10 -16.77 -0.69 35.97
CA LEU A 10 -16.55 0.16 34.77
C LEU A 10 -16.20 -0.64 33.52
N LEU A 11 -15.69 -1.89 33.66
CA LEU A 11 -15.44 -2.79 32.52
C LEU A 11 -16.72 -3.20 31.76
N LEU A 12 -17.87 -3.08 32.37
CA LEU A 12 -19.17 -3.41 31.78
C LEU A 12 -19.78 -2.26 30.95
N GLN A 13 -19.23 -1.04 31.06
CA GLN A 13 -19.72 0.13 30.33
C GLN A 13 -18.93 0.45 29.05
N GLY A 14 -17.93 -0.36 28.69
CA GLY A 14 -17.16 -0.18 27.44
C GLY A 14 -16.24 1.04 27.41
N VAL A 15 -16.10 1.77 28.53
CA VAL A 15 -15.18 2.91 28.64
C VAL A 15 -13.83 2.43 29.19
N PRO A 16 -12.72 2.59 28.45
CA PRO A 16 -11.41 2.19 28.94
C PRO A 16 -10.99 3.05 30.12
N ILE A 17 -10.45 2.44 31.19
CA ILE A 17 -10.05 3.09 32.45
C ILE A 17 -9.10 4.30 32.24
N TRP A 18 -8.26 4.25 31.22
CA TRP A 18 -7.33 5.34 30.86
C TRP A 18 -8.00 6.56 30.20
N ALA A 19 -9.23 6.42 29.68
CA ALA A 19 -9.96 7.54 29.07
C ALA A 19 -10.41 8.59 30.11
N GLU A 20 -10.55 8.20 31.37
CA GLU A 20 -10.88 9.12 32.46
C GLU A 20 -9.67 9.86 33.01
N THR A 21 -8.46 9.27 32.89
CA THR A 21 -7.23 9.85 33.43
C THR A 21 -6.54 10.83 32.47
N LEU A 22 -6.86 10.84 31.19
CA LEU A 22 -6.23 11.71 30.18
C LEU A 22 -7.23 12.30 29.16
N PRO A 23 -8.31 12.95 29.58
CA PRO A 23 -9.36 13.44 28.69
C PRO A 23 -8.89 14.48 27.65
N GLY A 24 -7.88 15.26 27.98
CA GLY A 24 -7.32 16.27 27.08
C GLY A 24 -6.39 15.70 26.00
N LEU A 25 -5.66 14.63 26.30
CA LEU A 25 -4.74 13.97 25.37
C LEU A 25 -5.52 13.14 24.33
N TYR A 26 -6.57 12.45 24.76
CA TYR A 26 -7.43 11.65 23.90
C TYR A 26 -8.09 12.48 22.81
N ARG A 27 -8.62 13.67 23.14
CA ARG A 27 -9.22 14.58 22.15
C ARG A 27 -8.23 15.21 21.17
N ARG A 28 -6.95 15.30 21.51
CA ARG A 28 -5.89 15.80 20.62
C ARG A 28 -5.38 14.73 19.64
N ILE A 29 -5.32 13.47 20.08
CA ILE A 29 -4.78 12.36 19.29
C ILE A 29 -5.87 11.78 18.36
N PHE A 30 -7.13 11.81 18.81
CA PHE A 30 -8.29 11.32 18.06
C PHE A 30 -9.30 12.46 17.87
N PRO A 31 -9.08 13.37 16.90
CA PRO A 31 -10.00 14.48 16.62
C PRO A 31 -11.32 14.02 15.96
N LEU A 32 -11.54 12.73 15.81
CA LEU A 32 -12.81 12.18 15.34
C LEU A 32 -13.85 12.42 16.43
N THR A 33 -14.67 13.45 16.25
CA THR A 33 -16.00 13.48 16.82
C THR A 33 -16.62 12.10 16.56
N MET A 34 -16.94 11.39 17.64
CA MET A 34 -17.85 10.25 17.59
C MET A 34 -19.21 10.79 17.11
N GLY A 35 -19.32 11.08 15.81
CA GLY A 35 -20.57 11.24 15.12
C GLY A 35 -21.22 9.86 15.12
N GLN A 36 -22.13 9.69 16.07
CA GLN A 36 -23.14 8.65 16.13
C GLN A 36 -22.74 7.31 15.48
N TRP A 37 -21.99 6.51 16.24
CA TRP A 37 -22.12 5.07 16.06
C TRP A 37 -23.50 4.71 16.62
N ASP A 38 -24.50 4.69 15.73
CA ASP A 38 -25.77 4.06 16.03
C ASP A 38 -25.49 2.57 16.28
N PHE A 39 -25.33 2.19 17.54
CA PHE A 39 -25.43 0.81 17.99
C PHE A 39 -26.89 0.38 17.96
N THR A 40 -27.52 0.48 16.79
CA THR A 40 -28.70 -0.30 16.52
C THR A 40 -28.25 -1.75 16.35
N PHE A 41 -28.66 -2.59 17.28
CA PHE A 41 -28.53 -4.04 17.24
C PHE A 41 -28.92 -4.56 15.84
N GLY A 42 -27.93 -5.07 15.09
CA GLY A 42 -28.22 -5.78 13.85
C GLY A 42 -27.18 -5.58 12.73
N VAL A 43 -26.15 -6.32 12.73
CA VAL A 43 -25.03 -6.57 11.79
C VAL A 43 -23.73 -5.97 12.30
N MET A 44 -22.95 -6.78 12.99
CA MET A 44 -21.51 -6.49 13.19
C MET A 44 -20.86 -6.45 11.82
N VAL A 45 -20.65 -5.26 11.26
CA VAL A 45 -19.81 -5.11 10.06
C VAL A 45 -18.39 -5.45 10.47
N LYS A 46 -17.94 -6.65 10.12
CA LYS A 46 -16.55 -7.05 10.34
C LYS A 46 -15.64 -6.16 9.50
N LEU A 47 -14.87 -5.29 10.15
CA LEU A 47 -13.87 -4.48 9.46
C LEU A 47 -12.85 -5.40 8.77
N PRO A 48 -12.50 -5.16 7.48
CA PRO A 48 -11.57 -6.01 6.76
C PRO A 48 -10.15 -5.86 7.29
N LEU A 49 -9.46 -6.98 7.46
CA LEU A 49 -8.05 -7.05 7.84
C LEU A 49 -7.18 -6.97 6.59
N ILE A 50 -6.27 -6.00 6.56
CA ILE A 50 -5.42 -5.71 5.42
C ILE A 50 -3.96 -5.92 5.81
N LEU A 51 -3.29 -6.87 5.13
CA LEU A 51 -1.85 -7.05 5.27
C LEU A 51 -1.13 -5.91 4.56
N VAL A 52 -0.19 -5.28 5.28
CA VAL A 52 0.65 -4.20 4.77
C VAL A 52 2.10 -4.64 4.77
N SER A 53 2.75 -4.64 3.62
CA SER A 53 4.15 -5.02 3.51
C SER A 53 5.05 -3.88 4.01
N PRO A 54 5.93 -4.11 5.01
CA PRO A 54 6.79 -3.07 5.54
C PRO A 54 8.10 -2.93 4.76
N GLY A 55 8.74 -1.77 4.90
CA GLY A 55 10.16 -1.57 4.61
C GLY A 55 11.06 -2.21 5.66
N ILE A 56 12.36 -2.24 5.36
CA ILE A 56 13.40 -2.71 6.28
C ILE A 56 14.45 -1.61 6.42
N GLU A 57 14.79 -1.28 7.65
CA GLU A 57 15.82 -0.31 8.00
C GLU A 57 17.06 -1.02 8.54
N ARG A 58 18.25 -0.62 8.06
CA ARG A 58 19.52 -1.21 8.49
C ARG A 58 19.84 -0.91 9.94
N ARG A 59 19.45 0.27 10.42
CA ARG A 59 19.70 0.76 11.77
C ARG A 59 18.41 1.28 12.37
N GLY A 60 17.65 0.38 12.97
CA GLY A 60 16.45 0.72 13.71
C GLY A 60 16.75 1.63 14.90
N VAL A 61 15.75 2.38 15.33
CA VAL A 61 15.90 3.42 16.36
C VAL A 61 16.28 2.83 17.73
N GLU A 62 15.82 1.62 18.05
CA GLU A 62 15.96 1.05 19.38
C GLU A 62 17.39 0.55 19.67
N PHE A 63 17.88 -0.40 18.87
CA PHE A 63 19.19 -1.03 19.09
C PHE A 63 20.15 -0.92 17.90
N HIS A 64 19.82 -0.11 16.91
CA HIS A 64 20.59 0.01 15.67
C HIS A 64 20.78 -1.31 14.91
N ASP A 65 19.86 -2.23 15.07
CA ASP A 65 19.78 -3.50 14.35
C ASP A 65 18.87 -3.41 13.12
N LEU A 66 18.72 -4.54 12.39
CA LEU A 66 17.81 -4.63 11.26
C LEU A 66 16.37 -4.58 11.77
N SER A 67 15.63 -3.55 11.38
CA SER A 67 14.30 -3.28 11.92
C SER A 67 13.25 -3.10 10.82
N VAL A 68 12.01 -3.38 11.18
CA VAL A 68 10.84 -3.10 10.32
C VAL A 68 10.52 -1.61 10.34
N SER A 69 10.30 -1.02 9.17
CA SER A 69 9.93 0.39 9.01
C SER A 69 8.67 0.51 8.15
N LEU A 70 7.69 1.25 8.64
CA LEU A 70 6.46 1.55 7.93
C LEU A 70 5.99 2.97 8.26
N SER A 71 5.72 3.78 7.24
CA SER A 71 5.13 5.10 7.47
C SER A 71 3.71 4.97 8.01
N VAL A 72 3.41 5.67 9.10
CA VAL A 72 2.06 5.73 9.69
C VAL A 72 0.99 6.25 8.71
N LYS A 73 1.38 6.88 7.60
CA LYS A 73 0.45 7.35 6.57
C LYS A 73 -0.29 6.19 5.89
N TYR A 74 0.34 5.03 5.72
CA TYR A 74 -0.31 3.83 5.19
C TYR A 74 -1.39 3.32 6.13
N ASP A 75 -1.06 3.20 7.42
CA ASP A 75 -2.00 2.78 8.46
C ASP A 75 -3.17 3.77 8.56
N SER A 76 -2.86 5.08 8.62
CA SER A 76 -3.87 6.14 8.69
C SER A 76 -4.86 6.09 7.51
N ALA A 77 -4.35 5.89 6.29
CA ALA A 77 -5.19 5.83 5.09
C ALA A 77 -6.15 4.61 5.11
N ILE A 78 -5.67 3.44 5.59
CA ILE A 78 -6.49 2.23 5.75
C ILE A 78 -7.53 2.42 6.87
N LEU A 79 -7.10 2.90 8.05
CA LEU A 79 -7.98 3.12 9.21
C LEU A 79 -9.10 4.11 8.88
N GLN A 80 -8.78 5.25 8.26
CA GLN A 80 -9.76 6.26 7.82
C GLN A 80 -10.71 5.73 6.75
N SER A 81 -10.34 4.65 6.06
CA SER A 81 -11.17 3.98 5.06
C SER A 81 -11.99 2.81 5.63
N GLY A 82 -11.89 2.54 6.95
CA GLY A 82 -12.64 1.49 7.63
C GLY A 82 -12.03 0.11 7.54
N GLY A 83 -10.69 0.00 7.34
CA GLY A 83 -9.93 -1.25 7.38
C GLY A 83 -9.06 -1.35 8.63
N ILE A 84 -8.56 -2.55 8.93
CA ILE A 84 -7.59 -2.82 10.00
C ILE A 84 -6.24 -3.15 9.35
N PRO A 85 -5.22 -2.27 9.39
CA PRO A 85 -3.90 -2.57 8.89
C PRO A 85 -3.16 -3.53 9.82
N VAL A 86 -2.49 -4.52 9.26
CA VAL A 86 -1.62 -5.46 9.97
C VAL A 86 -0.33 -5.64 9.19
N THR A 87 0.79 -5.38 9.83
CA THR A 87 2.11 -5.52 9.20
C THR A 87 2.44 -6.99 8.91
N VAL A 88 2.91 -7.27 7.70
CA VAL A 88 3.37 -8.59 7.30
C VAL A 88 4.63 -8.97 8.09
N PRO A 89 4.72 -10.19 8.67
CA PRO A 89 5.93 -10.64 9.36
C PRO A 89 7.13 -10.75 8.41
N THR A 90 8.33 -10.51 8.93
CA THR A 90 9.59 -10.58 8.18
C THR A 90 10.06 -12.02 7.97
N THR A 91 9.24 -12.83 7.33
CA THR A 91 9.54 -14.23 7.01
C THR A 91 9.59 -14.46 5.50
N THR A 92 10.34 -15.45 5.06
CA THR A 92 10.33 -15.99 3.70
C THR A 92 9.83 -17.45 3.68
N ASP A 93 9.16 -17.87 4.75
CA ASP A 93 8.42 -19.13 4.78
C ASP A 93 7.11 -18.96 4.01
N GLN A 94 7.01 -19.66 2.87
CA GLN A 94 5.86 -19.56 1.98
C GLN A 94 4.57 -20.05 2.64
N ALA A 95 4.61 -21.09 3.49
CA ALA A 95 3.43 -21.61 4.15
C ALA A 95 2.87 -20.62 5.17
N LEU A 96 3.76 -19.94 5.93
CA LEU A 96 3.35 -18.88 6.85
C LEU A 96 2.78 -17.67 6.11
N LEU A 97 3.39 -17.24 5.01
CA LEU A 97 2.86 -16.14 4.19
C LEU A 97 1.50 -16.49 3.57
N ALA A 98 1.35 -17.71 3.06
CA ALA A 98 0.07 -18.21 2.55
C ALA A 98 -1.03 -18.17 3.62
N GLU A 99 -0.71 -18.57 4.85
CA GLU A 99 -1.62 -18.52 5.99
C GLU A 99 -1.96 -17.07 6.39
N CYS A 100 -0.98 -16.15 6.37
CA CYS A 100 -1.24 -14.72 6.59
C CYS A 100 -2.24 -14.18 5.57
N VAL A 101 -2.02 -14.44 4.26
CA VAL A 101 -2.92 -14.02 3.18
C VAL A 101 -4.30 -14.65 3.32
N ARG A 102 -4.38 -15.92 3.76
CA ARG A 102 -5.65 -16.61 3.97
C ARG A 102 -6.50 -15.93 5.05
N ARG A 103 -5.88 -15.47 6.13
CA ARG A 103 -6.56 -14.77 7.25
C ARG A 103 -6.93 -13.34 6.92
N ALA A 104 -6.21 -12.71 6.01
CA ALA A 104 -6.47 -11.35 5.59
C ALA A 104 -7.63 -11.25 4.58
N ASP A 105 -8.18 -10.06 4.47
CA ASP A 105 -9.23 -9.72 3.51
C ASP A 105 -8.68 -8.96 2.30
N GLY A 106 -7.47 -8.39 2.40
CA GLY A 106 -6.73 -7.74 1.32
C GLY A 106 -5.24 -7.60 1.61
N VAL A 107 -4.47 -7.23 0.60
CA VAL A 107 -3.01 -7.04 0.68
C VAL A 107 -2.64 -5.67 0.11
N MET A 108 -1.78 -4.93 0.80
CA MET A 108 -1.18 -3.69 0.32
C MET A 108 0.33 -3.79 0.30
N LEU A 109 0.94 -3.55 -0.88
CA LEU A 109 2.38 -3.40 -1.04
C LEU A 109 2.75 -1.92 -0.98
N THR A 110 3.76 -1.59 -0.19
CA THR A 110 4.17 -0.20 0.06
C THR A 110 5.34 0.24 -0.81
N GLY A 111 5.67 1.54 -0.73
CA GLY A 111 6.90 2.10 -1.29
C GLY A 111 8.15 1.66 -0.53
N GLY A 112 9.31 2.15 -0.95
CA GLY A 112 10.61 1.91 -0.29
C GLY A 112 11.78 1.81 -1.27
N ASP A 113 12.81 1.07 -0.88
CA ASP A 113 14.04 0.86 -1.62
C ASP A 113 13.83 0.23 -3.01
N ASP A 114 14.86 0.26 -3.83
CA ASP A 114 14.82 -0.29 -5.18
C ASP A 114 14.70 -1.82 -5.17
N ILE A 115 14.15 -2.36 -6.25
CA ILE A 115 14.06 -3.80 -6.50
C ILE A 115 15.41 -4.30 -7.02
N ASN A 116 15.82 -5.50 -6.59
CA ASN A 116 17.03 -6.15 -7.12
C ASN A 116 16.95 -6.24 -8.65
N PRO A 117 17.92 -5.63 -9.37
CA PRO A 117 17.90 -5.57 -10.83
C PRO A 117 17.98 -6.94 -11.50
N ASP A 118 18.49 -7.96 -10.83
CA ASP A 118 18.58 -9.32 -11.38
C ASP A 118 17.19 -9.98 -11.54
N LEU A 119 16.15 -9.40 -10.94
CA LEU A 119 14.77 -9.86 -11.10
C LEU A 119 14.12 -9.37 -12.40
N TYR A 120 14.61 -8.28 -13.01
CA TYR A 120 13.98 -7.68 -14.21
C TYR A 120 14.95 -7.40 -15.37
N ASP A 121 16.25 -7.22 -15.12
CA ASP A 121 17.28 -7.04 -16.16
C ASP A 121 18.68 -7.41 -15.65
N LYS A 122 19.14 -8.62 -15.93
CA LYS A 122 20.47 -9.10 -15.54
C LYS A 122 21.60 -8.40 -16.31
N ASN A 123 21.29 -7.82 -17.47
CA ASN A 123 22.28 -7.18 -18.37
C ASN A 123 22.32 -5.66 -18.20
N LEU A 124 21.77 -5.14 -17.11
CA LEU A 124 21.72 -3.71 -16.84
C LEU A 124 23.14 -3.09 -16.87
N PRO A 125 23.38 -1.99 -17.60
CA PRO A 125 24.70 -1.34 -17.66
C PRO A 125 25.24 -1.00 -16.27
N ARG A 126 26.54 -1.24 -16.04
CA ARG A 126 27.18 -1.03 -14.72
C ARG A 126 26.95 0.37 -14.15
N ALA A 127 26.92 1.40 -15.01
CA ALA A 127 26.68 2.78 -14.60
C ALA A 127 25.26 2.98 -14.03
N VAL A 128 24.27 2.31 -14.60
CA VAL A 128 22.87 2.34 -14.12
C VAL A 128 22.74 1.46 -12.87
N ARG A 129 23.33 0.25 -12.88
CA ARG A 129 23.27 -0.65 -11.70
C ARG A 129 23.81 -0.01 -10.41
N LYS A 130 24.80 0.91 -10.52
CA LYS A 130 25.34 1.65 -9.38
C LYS A 130 24.38 2.66 -8.74
N THR A 131 23.29 3.03 -9.40
CA THR A 131 22.29 3.95 -8.83
C THR A 131 21.24 3.23 -8.00
N ILE A 132 21.21 1.89 -8.05
CA ILE A 132 20.23 1.06 -7.39
C ILE A 132 20.61 0.83 -5.93
N CYS A 133 19.68 1.13 -5.03
CA CYS A 133 19.80 0.94 -3.59
C CYS A 133 18.73 -0.03 -3.10
N THR A 134 19.10 -1.31 -3.02
CA THR A 134 18.16 -2.37 -2.59
C THR A 134 18.00 -2.42 -1.07
N SER A 135 16.93 -3.08 -0.64
CA SER A 135 16.65 -3.31 0.78
C SER A 135 17.83 -3.97 1.51
N PRO A 136 18.15 -3.53 2.75
CA PRO A 136 19.35 -3.96 3.48
C PRO A 136 19.30 -5.39 4.01
N ASP A 137 18.20 -6.11 3.83
CA ASP A 137 18.00 -7.49 4.29
C ASP A 137 18.47 -8.56 3.28
N GLY A 138 19.32 -8.18 2.34
CA GLY A 138 19.91 -9.13 1.38
C GLY A 138 18.91 -9.70 0.35
N GLY A 139 17.83 -8.99 0.07
CA GLY A 139 16.79 -9.40 -0.87
C GLY A 139 15.62 -10.16 -0.21
N GLY A 140 15.62 -10.26 1.10
CA GLY A 140 14.52 -10.89 1.85
C GLY A 140 13.19 -10.19 1.62
N ARG A 141 13.18 -8.85 1.50
CA ARG A 141 11.99 -8.08 1.18
C ARG A 141 11.44 -8.40 -0.22
N ASP A 142 12.31 -8.45 -1.23
CA ASP A 142 11.91 -8.79 -2.59
C ASP A 142 11.25 -10.17 -2.61
N LEU A 143 11.92 -11.17 -2.04
CA LEU A 143 11.42 -12.55 -2.01
C LEU A 143 10.08 -12.66 -1.27
N ARG A 144 9.97 -12.04 -0.09
CA ARG A 144 8.73 -12.02 0.70
C ARG A 144 7.57 -11.40 -0.06
N GLU A 145 7.79 -10.26 -0.70
CA GLU A 145 6.73 -9.57 -1.45
C GLU A 145 6.36 -10.27 -2.75
N LEU A 146 7.30 -10.95 -3.43
CA LEU A 146 6.99 -11.83 -4.56
C LEU A 146 6.08 -12.99 -4.13
N MET A 147 6.37 -13.63 -2.99
CA MET A 147 5.51 -14.68 -2.41
C MET A 147 4.13 -14.14 -2.02
N LEU A 148 4.07 -12.92 -1.46
CA LEU A 148 2.78 -12.26 -1.13
C LEU A 148 1.95 -12.00 -2.38
N ILE A 149 2.57 -11.55 -3.48
CA ILE A 149 1.89 -11.35 -4.77
C ILE A 149 1.32 -12.68 -5.26
N ASP A 150 2.14 -13.72 -5.33
CA ASP A 150 1.71 -15.06 -5.78
C ASP A 150 0.52 -15.56 -4.96
N GLU A 151 0.61 -15.54 -3.63
CA GLU A 151 -0.46 -15.98 -2.74
C GLU A 151 -1.71 -15.09 -2.83
N THR A 152 -1.54 -13.80 -3.05
CA THR A 152 -2.67 -12.86 -3.25
C THR A 152 -3.47 -13.22 -4.51
N PHE A 153 -2.79 -13.54 -5.60
CA PHE A 153 -3.44 -13.98 -6.84
C PHE A 153 -4.06 -15.38 -6.70
N ARG A 154 -3.35 -16.35 -6.11
CA ARG A 154 -3.86 -17.71 -5.87
C ARG A 154 -5.12 -17.70 -5.02
N GLN A 155 -5.15 -16.89 -3.98
CA GLN A 155 -6.27 -16.80 -3.04
C GLN A 155 -7.29 -15.73 -3.43
N ARG A 156 -7.11 -15.05 -4.57
CA ARG A 156 -8.01 -14.03 -5.13
C ARG A 156 -8.35 -12.92 -4.12
N LYS A 157 -7.32 -12.37 -3.47
CA LYS A 157 -7.50 -11.26 -2.54
C LYS A 157 -7.36 -9.91 -3.26
N PRO A 158 -8.08 -8.86 -2.84
CA PRO A 158 -7.83 -7.50 -3.29
C PRO A 158 -6.37 -7.09 -3.06
N LEU A 159 -5.77 -6.41 -4.05
CA LEU A 159 -4.40 -5.93 -4.02
C LEU A 159 -4.32 -4.44 -4.37
N LEU A 160 -3.71 -3.66 -3.49
CA LEU A 160 -3.25 -2.30 -3.77
C LEU A 160 -1.72 -2.27 -3.71
N ALA A 161 -1.05 -1.76 -4.75
CA ALA A 161 0.39 -1.71 -4.82
C ALA A 161 0.88 -0.28 -5.10
N ILE A 162 1.73 0.27 -4.22
CA ILE A 162 2.14 1.69 -4.20
C ILE A 162 3.64 1.81 -4.44
N CYS A 163 4.05 2.66 -5.37
CA CYS A 163 5.43 3.03 -5.71
C CYS A 163 6.31 1.79 -5.97
N ARG A 164 7.17 1.38 -5.05
CA ARG A 164 7.93 0.15 -5.15
C ARG A 164 7.03 -1.08 -5.35
N GLY A 165 5.90 -1.16 -4.65
CA GLY A 165 4.91 -2.23 -4.83
C GLY A 165 4.33 -2.28 -6.25
N HIS A 166 4.08 -1.13 -6.89
CA HIS A 166 3.67 -1.03 -8.29
C HIS A 166 4.73 -1.61 -9.23
N GLN A 167 5.99 -1.30 -9.00
CA GLN A 167 7.11 -1.82 -9.79
C GLN A 167 7.29 -3.33 -9.57
N LEU A 168 7.24 -3.78 -8.32
CA LEU A 168 7.41 -5.20 -8.00
C LEU A 168 6.25 -6.06 -8.51
N LEU A 169 5.02 -5.56 -8.49
CA LEU A 169 3.89 -6.24 -9.11
C LEU A 169 4.13 -6.48 -10.61
N ASN A 170 4.68 -5.46 -11.30
CA ASN A 170 5.05 -5.60 -12.71
C ASN A 170 6.12 -6.67 -12.92
N VAL A 171 7.18 -6.63 -12.13
CA VAL A 171 8.29 -7.61 -12.18
C VAL A 171 7.81 -9.03 -11.88
N ALA A 172 6.98 -9.21 -10.85
CA ALA A 172 6.41 -10.50 -10.46
C ALA A 172 5.60 -11.16 -11.57
N LEU A 173 5.00 -10.36 -12.44
CA LEU A 173 4.20 -10.82 -13.59
C LEU A 173 4.98 -10.85 -14.91
N GLY A 174 6.30 -10.60 -14.88
CA GLY A 174 7.21 -10.71 -16.02
C GLY A 174 7.46 -9.41 -16.79
N GLY A 175 7.04 -8.27 -16.26
CA GLY A 175 7.32 -6.96 -16.85
C GLY A 175 8.72 -6.42 -16.55
N ARG A 176 9.08 -5.30 -17.17
CA ARG A 176 10.41 -4.68 -17.08
C ARG A 176 10.36 -3.29 -16.45
N LEU A 177 11.49 -2.86 -15.89
CA LEU A 177 11.64 -1.54 -15.27
C LEU A 177 12.66 -0.66 -16.02
N ILE A 178 12.43 0.65 -15.95
CA ILE A 178 13.43 1.69 -16.09
C ILE A 178 14.11 1.76 -14.73
N ALA A 179 15.40 1.40 -14.68
CA ALA A 179 16.14 1.33 -13.43
C ALA A 179 16.61 2.70 -12.92
N ASP A 180 16.70 3.68 -13.80
CA ASP A 180 17.00 5.09 -13.46
C ASP A 180 16.46 6.00 -14.56
N ILE A 181 15.34 6.67 -14.28
CA ILE A 181 14.64 7.54 -15.24
C ILE A 181 15.61 8.61 -15.77
N ARG A 182 16.34 9.29 -14.90
CA ARG A 182 17.21 10.38 -15.27
C ARG A 182 18.32 9.96 -16.23
N ARG A 183 18.79 8.70 -16.12
CA ARG A 183 19.86 8.16 -16.97
C ARG A 183 19.35 7.53 -18.26
N GLN A 184 18.15 6.97 -18.23
CA GLN A 184 17.64 6.16 -19.35
C GLN A 184 16.63 6.90 -20.22
N ILE A 185 15.98 7.96 -19.71
CA ILE A 185 14.96 8.75 -20.43
C ILE A 185 15.40 10.21 -20.54
N PRO A 186 16.04 10.61 -21.65
CA PRO A 186 16.44 11.99 -21.88
C PRO A 186 15.21 12.93 -21.87
N GLY A 187 15.29 14.02 -21.13
CA GLY A 187 14.22 15.01 -21.05
C GLY A 187 13.03 14.65 -20.15
N ALA A 188 13.12 13.54 -19.41
CA ALA A 188 12.10 13.17 -18.44
C ALA A 188 11.90 14.26 -17.36
N LEU A 189 10.69 14.34 -16.81
CA LEU A 189 10.40 15.16 -15.64
C LEU A 189 11.27 14.70 -14.44
N ASN A 190 11.42 15.59 -13.45
CA ASN A 190 12.02 15.17 -12.19
C ASN A 190 11.00 14.43 -11.32
N HIS A 191 11.00 13.12 -11.38
CA HIS A 191 10.15 12.24 -10.59
C HIS A 191 10.67 12.01 -9.16
N GLN A 192 11.92 12.38 -8.85
CA GLN A 192 12.53 12.19 -7.53
C GLN A 192 12.41 13.46 -6.67
N ARG A 193 11.17 13.84 -6.33
CA ARG A 193 10.85 15.03 -5.54
C ARG A 193 10.57 14.67 -4.08
N LEU A 194 11.60 14.13 -3.41
CA LEU A 194 11.53 13.79 -1.97
C LEU A 194 11.25 15.03 -1.11
N ASP A 195 11.69 16.21 -1.57
CA ASP A 195 11.42 17.51 -0.96
C ASP A 195 9.92 17.88 -0.97
N LYS A 196 9.13 17.26 -1.86
CA LYS A 196 7.70 17.50 -2.07
C LYS A 196 6.84 16.26 -1.89
N ALA A 197 7.24 15.34 -1.02
CA ALA A 197 6.55 14.06 -0.84
C ALA A 197 5.06 14.18 -0.48
N GLY A 198 4.65 15.27 0.18
CA GLY A 198 3.26 15.57 0.54
C GLY A 198 2.57 16.61 -0.35
N GLU A 199 3.18 17.03 -1.45
CA GLU A 199 2.66 18.04 -2.37
C GLU A 199 2.33 17.44 -3.75
N LEU A 200 1.42 18.09 -4.49
CA LEU A 200 1.15 17.76 -5.88
C LEU A 200 2.31 18.28 -6.77
N VAL A 201 2.94 17.39 -7.54
CA VAL A 201 4.14 17.68 -8.33
C VAL A 201 3.83 17.79 -9.82
N HIS A 202 3.14 16.82 -10.41
CA HIS A 202 2.79 16.80 -11.83
C HIS A 202 1.40 16.19 -12.07
N GLU A 203 0.96 16.24 -13.31
CA GLU A 203 -0.30 15.68 -13.77
C GLU A 203 -0.07 14.32 -14.43
N VAL A 204 -1.05 13.44 -14.29
CA VAL A 204 -1.12 12.17 -15.01
C VAL A 204 -2.44 12.08 -15.77
N SER A 205 -2.36 11.65 -17.03
CA SER A 205 -3.53 11.39 -17.87
C SER A 205 -4.07 9.99 -17.59
N LEU A 206 -5.35 9.89 -17.25
CA LEU A 206 -6.01 8.63 -16.93
C LEU A 206 -6.75 8.08 -18.14
N THR A 207 -6.59 6.79 -18.42
CA THR A 207 -7.34 6.08 -19.46
C THR A 207 -8.84 6.11 -19.15
N ALA A 208 -9.66 6.47 -20.13
CA ALA A 208 -11.11 6.52 -19.96
C ALA A 208 -11.65 5.15 -19.56
N GLY A 209 -12.54 5.12 -18.56
CA GLY A 209 -13.16 3.90 -18.09
C GLY A 209 -12.26 2.98 -17.26
N SER A 210 -10.99 3.36 -17.03
CA SER A 210 -10.10 2.65 -16.11
C SER A 210 -10.64 2.68 -14.65
N LEU A 211 -10.21 1.76 -13.83
CA LEU A 211 -10.58 1.72 -12.41
C LEU A 211 -10.16 3.00 -11.71
N LEU A 212 -8.91 3.46 -11.93
CA LEU A 212 -8.41 4.69 -11.32
C LEU A 212 -9.21 5.92 -11.80
N ALA A 213 -9.56 6.02 -13.10
CA ALA A 213 -10.37 7.13 -13.61
C ALA A 213 -11.77 7.15 -12.98
N ARG A 214 -12.39 5.98 -12.77
CA ARG A 214 -13.69 5.87 -12.07
C ARG A 214 -13.58 6.25 -10.60
N ILE A 215 -12.49 5.85 -9.92
CA ILE A 215 -12.24 6.17 -8.51
C ILE A 215 -12.03 7.68 -8.34
N ALA A 216 -11.17 8.29 -9.17
CA ALA A 216 -10.83 9.70 -9.11
C ALA A 216 -11.96 10.62 -9.62
N GLY A 217 -12.88 10.09 -10.44
CA GLY A 217 -13.92 10.88 -11.11
C GLY A 217 -13.38 11.92 -12.11
N LYS A 218 -12.14 11.70 -12.62
CA LYS A 218 -11.41 12.68 -13.45
C LYS A 218 -10.67 11.97 -14.58
N ARG A 219 -10.26 12.74 -15.58
CA ARG A 219 -9.39 12.29 -16.69
C ARG A 219 -7.93 12.72 -16.50
N ILE A 220 -7.70 13.69 -15.65
CA ILE A 220 -6.38 14.17 -15.27
C ILE A 220 -6.35 14.19 -13.74
N LEU A 221 -5.33 13.60 -13.16
CA LEU A 221 -5.09 13.58 -11.73
C LEU A 221 -3.73 14.22 -11.45
N ARG A 222 -3.68 15.12 -10.46
CA ARG A 222 -2.40 15.67 -9.97
C ARG A 222 -1.86 14.77 -8.87
N VAL A 223 -0.57 14.44 -8.93
CA VAL A 223 0.07 13.47 -8.04
C VAL A 223 1.39 14.01 -7.47
N ASN A 224 1.84 13.44 -6.35
CA ASN A 224 3.22 13.59 -5.90
C ASN A 224 4.14 12.64 -6.68
N SER A 225 5.46 12.81 -6.54
CA SER A 225 6.43 11.98 -7.25
C SER A 225 7.71 11.87 -6.42
N SER A 226 8.05 10.65 -5.99
CA SER A 226 9.19 10.39 -5.11
C SER A 226 9.91 9.09 -5.53
N HIS A 227 10.17 8.92 -6.84
CA HIS A 227 10.77 7.72 -7.40
C HIS A 227 11.77 8.06 -8.49
N HIS A 228 12.82 7.26 -8.66
CA HIS A 228 13.76 7.36 -9.76
C HIS A 228 13.70 6.16 -10.71
N GLN A 229 12.99 5.10 -10.31
CA GLN A 229 12.66 3.95 -11.15
C GLN A 229 11.22 4.04 -11.65
N ALA A 230 10.90 3.35 -12.74
CA ALA A 230 9.54 3.28 -13.28
C ALA A 230 9.31 1.97 -14.06
N VAL A 231 8.06 1.69 -14.37
CA VAL A 231 7.70 0.60 -15.30
C VAL A 231 8.11 1.00 -16.72
N LEU A 232 8.92 0.15 -17.38
CA LEU A 232 9.28 0.28 -18.80
C LEU A 232 8.18 -0.35 -19.66
N GLU A 233 7.88 -1.61 -19.41
CA GLU A 233 6.88 -2.40 -20.11
C GLU A 233 5.98 -3.08 -19.07
N PRO A 234 4.66 -2.81 -19.12
CA PRO A 234 3.71 -3.57 -18.31
C PRO A 234 3.75 -5.05 -18.68
N ALA A 235 3.75 -5.92 -17.69
CA ALA A 235 3.58 -7.36 -17.89
C ALA A 235 2.28 -7.65 -18.66
N GLU A 236 2.23 -8.75 -19.39
CA GLU A 236 1.10 -9.09 -20.28
C GLU A 236 -0.27 -9.00 -19.60
N PRO A 237 -0.48 -9.51 -18.34
CA PRO A 237 -1.78 -9.42 -17.69
C PRO A 237 -2.12 -8.02 -17.17
N LEU A 238 -1.17 -7.07 -17.20
CA LEU A 238 -1.35 -5.67 -16.79
C LEU A 238 -1.55 -4.76 -18.01
N MET A 239 -2.13 -3.61 -17.76
CA MET A 239 -2.21 -2.50 -18.71
C MET A 239 -1.92 -1.18 -18.01
N ALA A 240 -1.17 -0.29 -18.67
CA ALA A 240 -0.98 1.07 -18.19
C ALA A 240 -2.28 1.85 -18.29
N THR A 241 -2.73 2.43 -17.19
CA THR A 241 -3.98 3.21 -17.11
C THR A 241 -3.79 4.65 -16.67
N ALA A 242 -2.56 5.03 -16.30
CA ALA A 242 -2.15 6.41 -16.14
C ALA A 242 -0.72 6.62 -16.66
N ARG A 243 -0.49 7.78 -17.27
CA ARG A 243 0.84 8.23 -17.69
C ARG A 243 1.03 9.71 -17.42
N SER A 244 2.26 10.09 -17.05
CA SER A 244 2.73 11.46 -17.02
C SER A 244 2.98 12.00 -18.43
N SER A 245 3.20 13.31 -18.57
CA SER A 245 3.42 13.96 -19.87
C SER A 245 4.67 13.49 -20.61
N ASP A 246 5.67 12.98 -19.89
CA ASP A 246 6.89 12.37 -20.44
C ASP A 246 6.76 10.85 -20.73
N GLY A 247 5.53 10.31 -20.56
CA GLY A 247 5.19 8.93 -20.92
C GLY A 247 5.46 7.90 -19.83
N ILE A 248 5.98 8.28 -18.66
CA ILE A 248 6.18 7.37 -17.54
C ILE A 248 4.85 6.76 -17.10
N VAL A 249 4.82 5.45 -16.86
CA VAL A 249 3.65 4.72 -16.36
C VAL A 249 3.44 5.05 -14.88
N GLU A 250 2.27 5.63 -14.58
CA GLU A 250 1.93 6.08 -13.24
C GLU A 250 0.83 5.25 -12.56
N ALA A 251 0.11 4.43 -13.34
CA ALA A 251 -0.79 3.41 -12.79
C ALA A 251 -0.97 2.24 -13.75
N MET A 252 -1.21 1.06 -13.18
CA MET A 252 -1.57 -0.15 -13.91
C MET A 252 -2.75 -0.85 -13.24
N GLU A 253 -3.51 -1.54 -14.07
CA GLU A 253 -4.64 -2.40 -13.71
C GLU A 253 -4.52 -3.72 -14.47
N LEU A 254 -5.25 -4.73 -14.05
CA LEU A 254 -5.38 -5.95 -14.84
C LEU A 254 -6.17 -5.67 -16.12
N ARG A 255 -5.76 -6.30 -17.23
CA ARG A 255 -6.58 -6.35 -18.45
C ARG A 255 -7.93 -6.98 -18.16
N PRO A 256 -9.00 -6.65 -18.92
CA PRO A 256 -10.36 -7.09 -18.64
C PRO A 256 -10.49 -8.61 -18.44
N GLU A 257 -9.75 -9.41 -19.20
CA GLU A 257 -9.78 -10.88 -19.14
C GLU A 257 -9.21 -11.39 -17.80
N ALA A 258 -8.10 -10.82 -17.34
CA ALA A 258 -7.48 -11.15 -16.06
C ALA A 258 -8.26 -10.56 -14.87
N ALA A 259 -8.82 -9.37 -15.04
CA ALA A 259 -9.59 -8.68 -14.01
C ALA A 259 -10.84 -9.45 -13.56
N ARG A 260 -11.44 -10.29 -14.41
CA ARG A 260 -12.59 -11.14 -14.05
C ARG A 260 -12.27 -12.14 -12.93
N ARG A 261 -11.00 -12.46 -12.72
CA ARG A 261 -10.54 -13.45 -11.75
C ARG A 261 -10.17 -12.84 -10.41
N MET A 262 -10.05 -11.52 -10.33
CA MET A 262 -9.59 -10.80 -9.13
C MET A 262 -10.64 -9.78 -8.70
N PRO A 263 -10.91 -9.64 -7.39
CA PRO A 263 -11.91 -8.69 -6.90
C PRO A 263 -11.47 -7.23 -7.07
N PHE A 264 -10.18 -6.97 -6.98
CA PHE A 264 -9.58 -5.66 -7.11
C PHE A 264 -8.06 -5.78 -7.27
N VAL A 265 -7.50 -5.17 -8.29
CA VAL A 265 -6.05 -4.96 -8.43
C VAL A 265 -5.84 -3.56 -8.99
N LEU A 266 -5.17 -2.72 -8.23
CA LEU A 266 -4.75 -1.38 -8.63
C LEU A 266 -3.30 -1.16 -8.19
N SER A 267 -2.47 -0.67 -9.08
CA SER A 267 -1.14 -0.23 -8.73
C SER A 267 -0.87 1.20 -9.19
N VAL A 268 -0.21 1.99 -8.34
CA VAL A 268 0.10 3.39 -8.61
C VAL A 268 1.57 3.69 -8.28
N GLN A 269 2.23 4.48 -9.12
CA GLN A 269 3.63 4.85 -8.93
C GLN A 269 3.80 5.97 -7.92
N PHE A 270 2.82 6.86 -7.81
CA PHE A 270 2.78 7.94 -6.82
C PHE A 270 2.36 7.44 -5.43
N HIS A 271 2.40 8.31 -4.42
CA HIS A 271 2.11 8.02 -3.02
C HIS A 271 0.77 8.63 -2.56
N PRO A 272 -0.37 7.97 -2.83
CA PRO A 272 -1.67 8.48 -2.43
C PRO A 272 -1.87 8.56 -0.92
N GLU A 273 -1.17 7.74 -0.12
CA GLU A 273 -1.23 7.75 1.35
C GLU A 273 -0.77 9.08 1.95
N ARG A 274 0.12 9.80 1.26
CA ARG A 274 0.60 11.10 1.69
C ARG A 274 -0.35 12.24 1.34
N LEU A 275 -1.26 12.00 0.40
CA LEU A 275 -2.21 12.97 -0.14
C LEU A 275 -3.64 12.75 0.36
N ALA A 276 -3.95 11.57 0.91
CA ALA A 276 -5.32 11.14 1.25
C ALA A 276 -6.02 12.02 2.29
N GLU A 277 -5.28 12.65 3.20
CA GLU A 277 -5.85 13.56 4.19
C GLU A 277 -6.34 14.87 3.56
N GLN A 278 -5.66 15.35 2.51
CA GLN A 278 -5.91 16.66 1.89
C GLN A 278 -6.78 16.55 0.64
N TYR A 279 -6.67 15.45 -0.14
CA TYR A 279 -7.30 15.32 -1.45
C TYR A 279 -8.25 14.12 -1.49
N ALA A 280 -9.52 14.39 -1.77
CA ALA A 280 -10.59 13.39 -1.77
C ALA A 280 -10.36 12.26 -2.81
N GLU A 281 -9.82 12.60 -3.98
CA GLU A 281 -9.50 11.64 -5.04
C GLU A 281 -8.43 10.63 -4.65
N HIS A 282 -7.43 11.04 -3.85
CA HIS A 282 -6.41 10.12 -3.31
C HIS A 282 -6.97 9.26 -2.18
N ARG A 283 -7.79 9.83 -1.30
CA ARG A 283 -8.51 9.08 -0.27
C ARG A 283 -9.47 8.05 -0.87
N ALA A 284 -10.12 8.38 -1.99
CA ALA A 284 -11.03 7.47 -2.68
C ALA A 284 -10.36 6.16 -3.15
N ILE A 285 -9.05 6.15 -3.40
CA ILE A 285 -8.28 4.94 -3.73
C ILE A 285 -8.36 3.95 -2.58
N PHE A 286 -8.09 4.40 -1.34
CA PHE A 286 -8.14 3.54 -0.15
C PHE A 286 -9.56 3.11 0.17
N LEU A 287 -10.53 4.02 0.07
CA LEU A 287 -11.94 3.69 0.26
C LEU A 287 -12.40 2.55 -0.68
N LYS A 288 -12.05 2.63 -1.96
CA LYS A 288 -12.42 1.60 -2.95
C LYS A 288 -11.68 0.29 -2.71
N PHE A 289 -10.41 0.34 -2.34
CA PHE A 289 -9.65 -0.85 -1.97
C PHE A 289 -10.25 -1.54 -0.73
N VAL A 290 -10.49 -0.80 0.36
CA VAL A 290 -11.08 -1.34 1.58
C VAL A 290 -12.49 -1.89 1.33
N GLN A 291 -13.31 -1.20 0.51
CA GLN A 291 -14.63 -1.69 0.09
C GLN A 291 -14.55 -3.04 -0.66
N ALA A 292 -13.52 -3.23 -1.49
CA ALA A 292 -13.29 -4.49 -2.19
C ALA A 292 -12.86 -5.62 -1.24
N CYS A 293 -12.27 -5.29 -0.08
CA CYS A 293 -11.87 -6.23 0.96
C CYS A 293 -13.05 -6.69 1.84
N VAL A 294 -14.16 -5.96 1.85
CA VAL A 294 -15.36 -6.37 2.63
C VAL A 294 -15.98 -7.60 1.98
N ARG A 295 -15.92 -8.73 2.69
CA ARG A 295 -16.60 -9.96 2.25
C ARG A 295 -18.12 -9.76 2.25
N LYS A 296 -18.75 -9.90 1.10
CA LYS A 296 -20.20 -10.04 1.04
C LYS A 296 -20.56 -11.43 1.58
N PHE A 297 -21.01 -11.51 2.81
CA PHE A 297 -21.71 -12.73 3.25
C PHE A 297 -22.97 -12.85 2.40
N LYS A 298 -23.05 -13.87 1.54
CA LYS A 298 -24.34 -14.32 1.03
C LYS A 298 -25.05 -14.97 2.22
N ILE A 299 -26.07 -14.29 2.74
CA ILE A 299 -27.05 -14.86 3.65
C ILE A 299 -27.83 -15.93 2.89
#